data_d4bd8f6e5a8289e385a21168313b6241
#
_entry.id   d4bd8f6e5a8289e385a21168313b6241
#
_cell.length_a   1.000
_cell.length_b   1.000
_cell.length_c   1.000
_cell.angle_alpha   90.00
_cell.angle_beta   90.00
_cell.angle_gamma   90.00
#
_symmetry.space_group_name_H-M   'P 1'
#
loop_
_entity.id
_entity.type
_entity.pdbx_description
1 polymer ?
#
loop_
_entity_poly.entity_id
_entity_poly.type
_entity_poly.pdbx_seq_one_letter_code
_entity_poly.pdbx_strand_id
1 'polypeptide(L)'
;MPSDAAADASPLHNHLRRFLTTRHPPKTFCPSEVARALSTQELSDLGFETWRDAMPEVRRLVYGLRDEGGCEVLQKGEVVNGAESEVSGPIRVRRVEI
;
A
#
# COMPACT_ATOMS: atom_id res chain seq x y z
N MET A 1 11.05 -15.90 12.62
CA MET A 1 11.60 -15.08 11.83
C MET A 1 11.42 -15.36 10.36
N PRO A 2 11.49 -16.49 9.89
CA PRO A 2 11.33 -16.71 8.46
C PRO A 2 10.02 -16.24 7.86
N SER A 3 8.96 -16.21 8.64
CA SER A 3 7.68 -15.78 8.11
C SER A 3 7.71 -14.31 7.69
N ASP A 4 8.49 -13.49 8.38
CA ASP A 4 8.62 -12.10 8.02
C ASP A 4 9.35 -11.97 6.69
N ALA A 5 10.37 -12.76 6.50
CA ALA A 5 11.10 -12.74 5.25
C ALA A 5 10.21 -13.16 4.08
N ALA A 6 9.36 -14.15 4.30
CA ALA A 6 8.43 -14.60 3.26
C ALA A 6 7.42 -13.52 2.92
N ALA A 7 6.89 -12.83 3.93
CA ALA A 7 5.95 -11.74 3.72
C ALA A 7 6.62 -10.60 2.97
N ASP A 8 7.87 -10.30 3.35
CA ASP A 8 8.62 -9.21 2.73
C ASP A 8 8.97 -9.50 1.29
N ALA A 9 8.95 -10.76 0.89
CA ALA A 9 9.25 -11.13 -0.48
C ALA A 9 8.08 -10.94 -1.43
N SER A 10 6.91 -10.59 -0.92
CA SER A 10 5.74 -10.33 -1.76
C SER A 10 6.01 -9.14 -2.69
N PRO A 11 5.73 -9.27 -3.99
CA PRO A 11 5.90 -8.13 -4.91
C PRO A 11 5.11 -6.91 -4.48
N LEU A 12 3.89 -7.09 -4.00
CA LEU A 12 3.07 -5.98 -3.53
C LEU A 12 3.74 -5.25 -2.38
N HIS A 13 4.23 -5.99 -1.41
CA HIS A 13 4.90 -5.41 -0.26
C HIS A 13 6.16 -4.67 -0.67
N ASN A 14 6.92 -5.26 -1.59
CA ASN A 14 8.16 -4.64 -2.07
C ASN A 14 7.88 -3.32 -2.80
N HIS A 15 6.85 -3.28 -3.64
CA HIS A 15 6.49 -2.05 -4.33
C HIS A 15 6.00 -0.99 -3.35
N LEU A 16 5.17 -1.39 -2.38
CA LEU A 16 4.69 -0.44 -1.37
C LEU A 16 5.86 0.18 -0.60
N ARG A 17 6.80 -0.65 -0.18
CA ARG A 17 7.99 -0.17 0.52
C ARG A 17 8.78 0.81 -0.32
N ARG A 18 8.93 0.52 -1.61
CA ARG A 18 9.68 1.40 -2.49
C ARG A 18 9.02 2.76 -2.59
N PHE A 19 7.69 2.80 -2.74
CA PHE A 19 6.98 4.08 -2.77
C PHE A 19 7.17 4.84 -1.46
N LEU A 20 7.07 4.15 -0.33
CA LEU A 20 7.27 4.79 0.96
C LEU A 20 8.69 5.33 1.11
N THR A 21 9.67 4.63 0.56
CA THR A 21 11.07 5.04 0.65
C THR A 21 11.36 6.25 -0.23
N THR A 22 10.74 6.33 -1.41
CA THR A 22 11.08 7.35 -2.40
C THR A 22 10.18 8.58 -2.36
N ARG A 23 9.00 8.49 -1.76
CA ARG A 23 8.06 9.63 -1.68
C ARG A 23 8.17 10.26 -0.31
N HIS A 24 9.04 11.25 -0.20
CA HIS A 24 9.28 11.93 1.07
C HIS A 24 8.14 12.89 1.40
N PRO A 25 7.75 13.02 2.68
CA PRO A 25 6.73 13.99 3.06
C PRO A 25 7.12 15.40 2.60
N PRO A 26 6.16 16.24 2.24
CA PRO A 26 4.71 16.02 2.33
C PRO A 26 4.10 15.28 1.14
N LYS A 27 4.90 14.70 0.28
CA LYS A 27 4.40 13.98 -0.90
C LYS A 27 3.60 12.77 -0.50
N THR A 28 2.54 12.50 -1.25
CA THR A 28 1.69 11.34 -1.05
C THR A 28 1.64 10.52 -2.33
N PHE A 29 1.11 9.30 -2.23
CA PHE A 29 0.86 8.49 -3.41
C PHE A 29 -0.47 7.77 -3.24
N CYS A 30 -1.05 7.36 -4.37
CA CYS A 30 -2.31 6.62 -4.37
C CYS A 30 -2.00 5.14 -4.34
N PRO A 31 -2.79 4.33 -3.62
CA PRO A 31 -2.61 2.87 -3.65
C PRO A 31 -2.60 2.30 -5.07
N SER A 32 -3.32 2.91 -6.00
CA SER A 32 -3.32 2.45 -7.39
C SER A 32 -1.94 2.52 -8.03
N GLU A 33 -1.09 3.46 -7.59
CA GLU A 33 0.28 3.54 -8.12
C GLU A 33 1.07 2.29 -7.76
N VAL A 34 0.85 1.77 -6.56
CA VAL A 34 1.50 0.53 -6.13
C VAL A 34 1.01 -0.64 -6.99
N ALA A 35 -0.30 -0.74 -7.17
CA ALA A 35 -0.88 -1.82 -7.96
C ALA A 35 -0.39 -1.76 -9.41
N ARG A 36 -0.32 -0.56 -9.97
CA ARG A 36 0.12 -0.38 -11.36
C ARG A 36 1.59 -0.68 -11.57
N ALA A 37 2.37 -0.66 -10.49
CA ALA A 37 3.79 -0.98 -10.58
C ALA A 37 4.05 -2.48 -10.76
N LEU A 38 3.03 -3.32 -10.53
CA LEU A 38 3.18 -4.76 -10.71
C LEU A 38 3.39 -5.09 -12.19
N SER A 39 4.38 -5.93 -12.47
CA SER A 39 4.60 -6.40 -13.83
C SER A 39 3.56 -7.47 -14.17
N THR A 40 3.44 -7.79 -15.45
CA THR A 40 2.54 -8.85 -15.90
C THR A 40 2.86 -10.16 -15.20
N GLN A 41 4.15 -10.46 -15.05
CA GLN A 41 4.57 -11.70 -14.38
C GLN A 41 4.17 -11.68 -12.92
N GLU A 42 4.37 -10.55 -12.25
CA GLU A 42 4.00 -10.43 -10.83
C GLU A 42 2.51 -10.58 -10.62
N LEU A 43 1.71 -9.99 -11.51
CA LEU A 43 0.26 -10.16 -11.46
C LEU A 43 -0.13 -11.63 -11.58
N SER A 44 0.46 -12.31 -12.55
CA SER A 44 0.18 -13.72 -12.77
C SER A 44 0.57 -14.56 -11.56
N ASP A 45 1.74 -14.28 -10.99
CA ASP A 45 2.22 -15.03 -9.83
C ASP A 45 1.30 -14.84 -8.62
N LEU A 46 0.66 -13.69 -8.52
CA LEU A 46 -0.26 -13.39 -7.43
C LEU A 46 -1.69 -13.83 -7.72
N GLY A 47 -1.95 -14.31 -8.94
CA GLY A 47 -3.28 -14.77 -9.31
C GLY A 47 -4.21 -13.67 -9.75
N PHE A 48 -3.68 -12.52 -10.15
CA PHE A 48 -4.48 -11.38 -10.60
C PHE A 48 -4.41 -11.24 -12.12
N GLU A 49 -5.53 -10.88 -12.73
CA GLU A 49 -5.56 -10.63 -14.18
C GLU A 49 -5.16 -9.20 -14.51
N THR A 50 -5.52 -8.24 -13.66
CA THR A 50 -5.20 -6.84 -13.87
C THR A 50 -4.76 -6.22 -12.55
N TRP A 51 -4.16 -5.01 -12.65
CA TRP A 51 -3.76 -4.30 -11.44
C TRP A 51 -4.97 -3.94 -10.56
N ARG A 52 -6.14 -3.79 -11.17
CA ARG A 52 -7.35 -3.46 -10.40
C ARG A 52 -7.71 -4.58 -9.44
N ASP A 53 -7.43 -5.82 -9.84
CA ASP A 53 -7.69 -6.96 -8.98
C ASP A 53 -6.83 -6.95 -7.74
N ALA A 54 -5.67 -6.29 -7.81
CA ALA A 54 -4.75 -6.20 -6.68
C ALA A 54 -5.13 -5.11 -5.68
N MET A 55 -6.04 -4.19 -6.06
CA MET A 55 -6.35 -3.05 -5.21
C MET A 55 -6.82 -3.42 -3.79
N PRO A 56 -7.73 -4.38 -3.61
CA PRO A 56 -8.12 -4.73 -2.24
C PRO A 56 -6.95 -5.17 -1.39
N GLU A 57 -6.02 -5.91 -1.98
CA GLU A 57 -4.84 -6.38 -1.24
C GLU A 57 -3.90 -5.23 -0.91
N VAL A 58 -3.70 -4.31 -1.86
CA VAL A 58 -2.86 -3.13 -1.62
C VAL A 58 -3.44 -2.31 -0.48
N ARG A 59 -4.75 -2.08 -0.49
CA ARG A 59 -5.40 -1.31 0.55
C ARG A 59 -5.25 -2.00 1.90
N ARG A 60 -5.40 -3.31 1.93
CA ARG A 60 -5.24 -4.06 3.17
C ARG A 60 -3.83 -3.91 3.74
N LEU A 61 -2.83 -4.00 2.87
CA LEU A 61 -1.44 -3.83 3.29
C LEU A 61 -1.17 -2.42 3.81
N VAL A 62 -1.73 -1.41 3.14
CA VAL A 62 -1.58 -0.03 3.54
C VAL A 62 -2.16 0.20 4.94
N TYR A 63 -3.38 -0.29 5.18
CA TYR A 63 -4.01 -0.10 6.47
C TYR A 63 -3.29 -0.88 7.58
N GLY A 64 -2.80 -2.08 7.25
CA GLY A 64 -2.00 -2.83 8.21
C GLY A 64 -0.73 -2.09 8.59
N LEU A 65 -0.07 -1.51 7.62
CA LEU A 65 1.15 -0.75 7.86
C LEU A 65 0.86 0.53 8.65
N ARG A 66 -0.27 1.18 8.35
CA ARG A 66 -0.71 2.35 9.12
C ARG A 66 -0.87 1.99 10.59
N ASP A 67 -1.52 0.88 10.86
CA ASP A 67 -1.78 0.45 12.23
C ASP A 67 -0.49 0.14 12.98
N GLU A 68 0.57 -0.19 12.26
CA GLU A 68 1.90 -0.42 12.84
C GLU A 68 2.72 0.86 12.94
N GLY A 69 2.17 1.98 12.49
CA GLY A 69 2.87 3.25 12.54
C GLY A 69 3.81 3.51 11.38
N GLY A 70 3.72 2.71 10.32
CA GLY A 70 4.62 2.83 9.18
C GLY A 70 4.21 3.84 8.13
N CYS A 71 2.95 4.21 8.11
CA CYS A 71 2.47 5.21 7.16
C CYS A 71 1.19 5.84 7.68
N GLU A 72 0.76 6.89 6.98
CA GLU A 72 -0.52 7.54 7.26
C GLU A 72 -1.41 7.40 6.03
N VAL A 73 -2.70 7.29 6.26
CA VAL A 73 -3.71 7.29 5.21
C VAL A 73 -4.44 8.61 5.28
N LEU A 74 -4.60 9.26 4.12
CA LEU A 74 -5.29 10.55 4.04
C LEU A 74 -6.46 10.44 3.08
N GLN A 75 -7.49 11.21 3.38
CA GLN A 75 -8.63 11.35 2.49
C GLN A 75 -9.00 12.82 2.48
N LYS A 76 -9.04 13.40 1.29
CA LYS A 76 -9.33 14.83 1.13
C LYS A 76 -8.39 15.68 1.97
N GLY A 77 -7.14 15.26 2.07
CA GLY A 77 -6.11 16.03 2.79
C GLY A 77 -6.06 15.83 4.28
N GLU A 78 -6.95 15.01 4.85
CA GLU A 78 -7.01 14.79 6.28
C GLU A 78 -6.64 13.37 6.63
N VAL A 79 -5.94 13.20 7.74
CA VAL A 79 -5.54 11.88 8.22
C VAL A 79 -6.77 11.06 8.61
N VAL A 80 -6.81 9.82 8.13
CA VAL A 80 -7.91 8.90 8.40
C VAL A 80 -7.50 7.97 9.53
N ASN A 81 -8.31 7.94 10.57
CA ASN A 81 -8.07 7.07 11.73
C ASN A 81 -9.03 5.89 11.80
N GLY A 82 -10.07 5.88 10.99
CA GLY A 82 -11.04 4.80 10.99
C GLY A 82 -10.50 3.51 10.39
N ALA A 83 -11.18 2.41 10.66
CA ALA A 83 -10.82 1.13 10.08
C ALA A 83 -11.06 1.12 8.57
N GLU A 84 -10.35 0.25 7.88
CA GLU A 84 -10.49 0.13 6.43
C GLU A 84 -11.95 -0.02 6.01
N SER A 85 -12.70 -0.83 6.74
CA SER A 85 -14.10 -1.10 6.41
C SER A 85 -15.00 0.13 6.58
N GLU A 86 -14.53 1.14 7.28
CA GLU A 86 -15.31 2.36 7.54
C GLU A 86 -15.00 3.48 6.56
N VAL A 87 -13.99 3.27 5.70
CA VAL A 87 -13.54 4.32 4.79
C VAL A 87 -13.93 3.95 3.38
N SER A 88 -14.61 4.84 2.68
CA SER A 88 -14.96 4.61 1.29
C SER A 88 -14.38 5.74 0.44
N GLY A 89 -14.13 5.43 -0.83
CA GLY A 89 -13.60 6.40 -1.77
C GLY A 89 -12.09 6.39 -1.83
N PRO A 90 -11.52 7.28 -2.64
CA PRO A 90 -10.07 7.30 -2.86
C PRO A 90 -9.32 7.75 -1.62
N ILE A 91 -8.14 7.16 -1.43
CA ILE A 91 -7.26 7.53 -0.32
C ILE A 91 -5.87 7.83 -0.88
N ARG A 92 -5.07 8.52 -0.08
CA ARG A 92 -3.66 8.77 -0.36
C ARG A 92 -2.83 8.23 0.79
N VAL A 93 -1.59 7.89 0.50
CA VAL A 93 -0.67 7.32 1.50
C VAL A 93 0.49 8.26 1.67
N ARG A 94 0.90 8.47 2.92
CA ARG A 94 2.04 9.34 3.23
C ARG A 94 2.97 8.62 4.21
N ARG A 95 4.26 8.72 3.93
CA ARG A 95 5.28 8.16 4.81
C ARG A 95 5.27 8.90 6.14
N VAL A 96 5.45 8.15 7.22
CA VAL A 96 5.60 8.74 8.55
C VAL A 96 7.04 9.20 8.73
N GLU A 97 7.19 10.44 9.13
CA GLU A 97 8.50 10.99 9.41
C GLU A 97 8.84 10.73 10.87
N ILE A 98 10.01 10.17 11.12
CA ILE A 98 10.44 9.84 12.47
C ILE A 98 11.54 10.77 12.91
#